data_ed5bb1aeb2e13a5e77d158b06a32a630
#
_entry.id   ed5bb1aeb2e13a5e77d158b06a32a630
#
_cell.length_a   1.000
_cell.length_b   1.000
_cell.length_c   1.000
_cell.angle_alpha   90.00
_cell.angle_beta   90.00
_cell.angle_gamma   90.00
#
_symmetry.space_group_name_H-M   'P 1'
#
loop_
_entity.id
_entity.type
_entity.pdbx_description
1 polymer ?
#
loop_
_entity_poly.entity_id
_entity_poly.type
_entity_poly.pdbx_seq_one_letter_code
_entity_poly.pdbx_strand_id
1 'polypeptide(L)'
;VGWDSRGEATGIEADCWTPWQSVLDESAAPYYKWFTGGQTNACFNLVDRHLLLGRADKTAIIFEGDRWDPSKNNGRGGPVTEQHFSYRKVFGEIIARMQVLRDLGLNKGDRIAFNLPNIPEQIFYMLAAQRMGVVYTPVFGGFSAKTLSDRIHDAGAKLVITADGGYRNAEVVGYKGTYADPALDNYIPRETALATLKAVLATYDLGDLADTLYSDVNSALAGEITLERSDVMRELGASLASQNAIAPELTAELRTAVARQLADSKHNVENVIVVEYTGQEVVEHARDSWSNDLVASAKATIAKHLGVKNFETLSSEEPAALWAKLNAVLPVESVDSNFPLFIIYTSGSTGKPKGVVHTHGSWLSGVSHTMRTVFNATEDDTLYVIGDPGWITGQSYLIAAPLVQGMTTVIAEGSPLFPHAGRFSSIIERYNVTLFKAGSTFLKAVMTDPASAREMADFDMSSLRAGTFCAEPVSPAVQQFAMDNICKHYINSYWATEHGGIVFSCPWGGYKPLAADAKTWPLPWVQAEVRVAETTADDGTVTAWRTAESGEKGELVITQPYPYLARTLWGDAENLFEDSWRGDINRFSEVYFNRWDGELTYT
;
A
#
# COMPACT_ATOMS: atom_id res chain seq x y z
N VAL A 1 10.21 6.97 -16.79
CA VAL A 1 8.96 7.56 -16.34
C VAL A 1 8.51 8.73 -17.25
N GLY A 2 8.31 8.57 -18.52
CA GLY A 2 7.80 9.59 -19.42
C GLY A 2 8.73 10.80 -19.74
N TRP A 3 9.84 10.96 -19.01
CA TRP A 3 10.86 11.98 -19.20
C TRP A 3 12.26 11.37 -19.29
N ASP A 4 13.12 11.96 -20.08
CA ASP A 4 14.52 11.60 -20.11
C ASP A 4 15.33 12.34 -19.00
N SER A 5 16.64 12.11 -18.94
CA SER A 5 17.53 12.75 -17.97
C SER A 5 17.66 14.29 -18.14
N ARG A 6 17.15 14.86 -19.22
CA ARG A 6 17.18 16.30 -19.51
C ARG A 6 15.83 16.96 -19.22
N GLY A 7 14.81 16.20 -18.79
CA GLY A 7 13.47 16.72 -18.58
C GLY A 7 12.64 16.85 -19.85
N GLU A 8 13.04 16.18 -20.94
CA GLU A 8 12.30 16.16 -22.18
C GLU A 8 11.32 14.99 -22.24
N ALA A 9 10.13 15.19 -22.84
CA ALA A 9 9.17 14.13 -23.05
C ALA A 9 9.77 13.03 -23.94
N THR A 10 9.62 11.77 -23.55
CA THR A 10 10.26 10.62 -24.22
C THR A 10 9.51 10.14 -25.47
N GLY A 11 9.06 11.05 -26.34
CA GLY A 11 8.47 10.72 -27.65
C GLY A 11 7.06 10.14 -27.61
N ILE A 12 6.42 10.07 -26.45
CA ILE A 12 5.01 9.74 -26.30
C ILE A 12 4.27 11.06 -26.10
N GLU A 13 3.65 11.57 -27.12
CA GLU A 13 2.77 12.72 -27.05
C GLU A 13 1.50 12.30 -26.29
N ALA A 14 1.53 12.45 -24.98
CA ALA A 14 0.34 12.42 -24.16
C ALA A 14 0.10 13.81 -23.61
N ASP A 15 -1.12 14.31 -23.70
CA ASP A 15 -1.54 15.63 -23.22
C ASP A 15 -1.31 15.84 -21.71
N CYS A 16 -0.94 14.77 -21.00
CA CYS A 16 -0.68 14.78 -19.56
C CYS A 16 0.78 15.06 -19.17
N TRP A 17 1.68 15.33 -20.12
CA TRP A 17 3.09 15.55 -19.79
C TRP A 17 3.47 17.03 -19.79
N THR A 18 3.99 17.47 -18.64
CA THR A 18 4.71 18.73 -18.51
C THR A 18 6.09 18.43 -17.93
N PRO A 19 7.19 18.81 -18.62
CA PRO A 19 8.54 18.66 -18.09
C PRO A 19 8.70 19.42 -16.77
N TRP A 20 9.57 18.90 -15.90
CA TRP A 20 9.91 19.60 -14.66
C TRP A 20 10.78 20.82 -14.90
N GLN A 21 10.69 21.79 -14.01
CA GLN A 21 11.49 23.01 -14.01
C GLN A 21 12.73 22.86 -13.14
N SER A 22 12.62 22.16 -12.00
CA SER A 22 13.73 21.85 -11.10
C SER A 22 13.66 20.39 -10.66
N VAL A 23 14.83 19.76 -10.53
CA VAL A 23 14.93 18.35 -10.09
C VAL A 23 14.57 18.20 -8.62
N LEU A 24 15.03 19.12 -7.77
CA LEU A 24 14.82 19.10 -6.33
C LEU A 24 14.56 20.52 -5.83
N ASP A 25 13.58 20.67 -4.95
CA ASP A 25 13.32 21.85 -4.15
C ASP A 25 13.38 21.48 -2.66
N GLU A 26 14.33 22.08 -1.95
CA GLU A 26 14.59 21.88 -0.52
C GLU A 26 14.12 23.07 0.34
N SER A 27 13.44 24.05 -0.24
CA SER A 27 13.07 25.30 0.44
C SER A 27 12.16 25.08 1.65
N ALA A 28 11.50 23.94 1.73
CA ALA A 28 10.61 23.55 2.84
C ALA A 28 11.07 22.24 3.53
N ALA A 29 12.37 21.95 3.53
CA ALA A 29 12.92 20.73 4.16
C ALA A 29 12.43 20.57 5.63
N PRO A 30 12.12 19.34 6.10
CA PRO A 30 12.28 18.05 5.42
C PRO A 30 11.16 17.67 4.42
N TYR A 31 10.30 18.60 4.02
CA TYR A 31 9.33 18.41 2.95
C TYR A 31 10.00 18.70 1.60
N TYR A 32 10.58 17.67 1.00
CA TYR A 32 11.30 17.78 -0.27
C TYR A 32 10.35 17.62 -1.46
N LYS A 33 10.45 18.49 -2.48
CA LYS A 33 9.73 18.34 -3.75
C LYS A 33 10.70 17.92 -4.85
N TRP A 34 10.38 16.84 -5.55
CA TRP A 34 11.16 16.34 -6.67
C TRP A 34 10.43 16.61 -8.00
N PHE A 35 11.22 16.95 -9.03
CA PHE A 35 10.68 17.23 -10.37
C PHE A 35 9.60 18.31 -10.35
N THR A 36 9.89 19.43 -9.70
CA THR A 36 8.92 20.51 -9.48
C THR A 36 8.41 21.09 -10.79
N GLY A 37 7.10 21.36 -10.88
CA GLY A 37 6.41 21.80 -12.08
C GLY A 37 6.17 20.70 -13.12
N GLY A 38 6.74 19.51 -12.90
CA GLY A 38 6.51 18.35 -13.75
C GLY A 38 5.16 17.71 -13.47
N GLN A 39 4.46 17.32 -14.53
CA GLN A 39 3.19 16.60 -14.43
C GLN A 39 3.31 15.19 -15.02
N THR A 40 2.66 14.24 -14.40
CA THR A 40 2.69 12.83 -14.79
C THR A 40 1.45 12.09 -14.26
N ASN A 41 1.40 10.79 -14.49
CA ASN A 41 0.45 9.89 -13.85
C ASN A 41 1.10 8.52 -13.66
N ALA A 42 1.01 7.94 -12.45
CA ALA A 42 1.62 6.65 -12.16
C ALA A 42 1.02 5.55 -13.04
N CYS A 43 -0.31 5.41 -13.10
CA CYS A 43 -0.95 4.38 -13.91
C CYS A 43 -0.59 4.48 -15.39
N PHE A 44 -0.52 5.69 -15.97
CA PHE A 44 -0.06 5.85 -17.35
C PHE A 44 1.31 5.21 -17.55
N ASN A 45 2.25 5.44 -16.63
CA ASN A 45 3.58 4.89 -16.71
C ASN A 45 3.64 3.38 -16.46
N LEU A 46 2.69 2.83 -15.70
CA LEU A 46 2.61 1.41 -15.39
C LEU A 46 1.92 0.61 -16.49
N VAL A 47 0.93 1.18 -17.20
CA VAL A 47 0.08 0.41 -18.12
C VAL A 47 -0.10 1.11 -19.47
N ASP A 48 -0.67 2.32 -19.50
CA ASP A 48 -1.08 3.01 -20.73
C ASP A 48 0.04 3.09 -21.76
N ARG A 49 1.23 3.54 -21.34
CA ARG A 49 2.38 3.72 -22.24
C ARG A 49 2.84 2.43 -22.91
N HIS A 50 2.59 1.27 -22.30
CA HIS A 50 2.99 -0.01 -22.87
C HIS A 50 2.15 -0.39 -24.09
N LEU A 51 0.90 0.08 -24.17
CA LEU A 51 0.09 -0.02 -25.37
C LEU A 51 0.72 0.78 -26.52
N LEU A 52 1.23 1.98 -26.20
CA LEU A 52 1.86 2.88 -27.16
C LEU A 52 3.28 2.44 -27.57
N LEU A 53 3.96 1.65 -26.74
CA LEU A 53 5.31 1.13 -26.96
C LEU A 53 5.35 -0.30 -27.54
N GLY A 54 4.21 -0.80 -28.06
CA GLY A 54 4.16 -2.11 -28.71
C GLY A 54 4.13 -3.31 -27.77
N ARG A 55 3.83 -3.12 -26.47
CA ARG A 55 3.76 -4.21 -25.48
C ARG A 55 2.32 -4.57 -25.09
N ALA A 56 1.32 -4.12 -25.86
CA ALA A 56 -0.09 -4.33 -25.54
C ALA A 56 -0.47 -5.78 -25.28
N ASP A 57 0.05 -6.69 -26.08
CA ASP A 57 -0.31 -8.11 -26.01
C ASP A 57 0.65 -8.94 -25.15
N LYS A 58 1.68 -8.31 -24.59
CA LYS A 58 2.56 -8.94 -23.61
C LYS A 58 1.82 -9.15 -22.27
N THR A 59 2.05 -10.30 -21.64
CA THR A 59 1.54 -10.58 -20.29
C THR A 59 2.10 -9.56 -19.29
N ALA A 60 1.21 -8.85 -18.61
CA ALA A 60 1.54 -7.91 -17.54
C ALA A 60 1.41 -8.58 -16.17
N ILE A 61 0.32 -9.33 -15.97
CA ILE A 61 -0.03 -9.96 -14.70
C ILE A 61 -0.38 -11.42 -14.93
N ILE A 62 0.21 -12.32 -14.13
CA ILE A 62 -0.22 -13.70 -13.95
C ILE A 62 -0.79 -13.81 -12.53
N PHE A 63 -1.97 -14.36 -12.41
CA PHE A 63 -2.61 -14.63 -11.13
C PHE A 63 -2.75 -16.12 -10.88
N GLU A 64 -2.39 -16.55 -9.69
CA GLU A 64 -2.57 -17.90 -9.19
C GLU A 64 -3.37 -17.89 -7.88
N GLY A 65 -4.55 -18.52 -7.88
CA GLY A 65 -5.38 -18.67 -6.69
C GLY A 65 -4.80 -19.65 -5.67
N ASP A 66 -5.24 -19.53 -4.41
CA ASP A 66 -4.72 -20.34 -3.30
C ASP A 66 -5.08 -21.83 -3.39
N ARG A 67 -6.25 -22.16 -3.96
CA ARG A 67 -6.73 -23.56 -4.04
C ARG A 67 -5.86 -24.40 -4.97
N TRP A 68 -5.51 -25.60 -4.51
CA TRP A 68 -4.58 -26.50 -5.18
C TRP A 68 -5.25 -27.79 -5.62
N ASP A 69 -4.98 -28.25 -6.85
CA ASP A 69 -5.40 -29.53 -7.38
C ASP A 69 -4.17 -30.45 -7.52
N PRO A 70 -4.06 -31.49 -6.69
CA PRO A 70 -2.90 -32.39 -6.70
C PRO A 70 -2.81 -33.26 -7.96
N SER A 71 -3.87 -33.37 -8.77
CA SER A 71 -3.88 -34.18 -9.98
C SER A 71 -3.23 -33.48 -11.19
N LYS A 72 -3.09 -32.16 -11.15
CA LYS A 72 -2.47 -31.38 -12.22
C LYS A 72 -0.98 -31.69 -12.40
N ASN A 73 -0.41 -31.29 -13.52
CA ASN A 73 1.01 -31.38 -13.82
C ASN A 73 1.62 -32.79 -13.59
N ASN A 74 0.94 -33.82 -14.08
CA ASN A 74 1.35 -35.21 -13.92
C ASN A 74 1.48 -35.67 -12.46
N GLY A 75 0.60 -35.18 -11.59
CA GLY A 75 0.58 -35.51 -10.15
C GLY A 75 1.50 -34.66 -9.29
N ARG A 76 2.19 -33.63 -9.84
CA ARG A 76 2.94 -32.64 -9.05
C ARG A 76 2.07 -31.53 -8.49
N GLY A 77 0.78 -31.48 -8.90
CA GLY A 77 -0.19 -30.50 -8.49
C GLY A 77 -0.11 -29.17 -9.24
N GLY A 78 -1.13 -28.34 -9.02
CA GLY A 78 -1.22 -27.02 -9.62
C GLY A 78 -2.41 -26.22 -9.09
N PRO A 79 -2.47 -24.89 -9.36
CA PRO A 79 -3.58 -24.07 -8.89
C PRO A 79 -4.89 -24.48 -9.55
N VAL A 80 -5.99 -24.37 -8.79
CA VAL A 80 -7.34 -24.53 -9.37
C VAL A 80 -7.65 -23.36 -10.29
N THR A 81 -7.27 -22.15 -9.88
CA THR A 81 -7.47 -20.91 -10.62
C THR A 81 -6.15 -20.33 -11.08
N GLU A 82 -6.05 -20.06 -12.37
CA GLU A 82 -4.91 -19.40 -13.02
C GLU A 82 -5.44 -18.45 -14.08
N GLN A 83 -4.93 -17.22 -14.11
CA GLN A 83 -5.35 -16.20 -15.09
C GLN A 83 -4.14 -15.41 -15.59
N HIS A 84 -4.17 -15.06 -16.88
CA HIS A 84 -3.15 -14.24 -17.53
C HIS A 84 -3.79 -12.98 -18.09
N PHE A 85 -3.19 -11.83 -17.77
CA PHE A 85 -3.66 -10.52 -18.23
C PHE A 85 -2.55 -9.83 -19.02
N SER A 86 -2.80 -9.56 -20.30
CA SER A 86 -1.91 -8.69 -21.09
C SER A 86 -2.06 -7.23 -20.66
N TYR A 87 -1.10 -6.37 -21.02
CA TYR A 87 -1.21 -4.91 -20.77
C TYR A 87 -2.51 -4.34 -21.34
N ARG A 88 -2.93 -4.77 -22.53
CA ARG A 88 -4.20 -4.43 -23.16
C ARG A 88 -5.39 -4.82 -22.27
N LYS A 89 -5.39 -6.05 -21.75
CA LYS A 89 -6.49 -6.52 -20.89
C LYS A 89 -6.52 -5.77 -19.57
N VAL A 90 -5.36 -5.54 -18.93
CA VAL A 90 -5.24 -4.72 -17.73
C VAL A 90 -5.77 -3.30 -17.97
N PHE A 91 -5.40 -2.69 -19.09
CA PHE A 91 -5.92 -1.36 -19.47
C PHE A 91 -7.45 -1.34 -19.59
N GLY A 92 -8.04 -2.34 -20.24
CA GLY A 92 -9.51 -2.47 -20.34
C GLY A 92 -10.19 -2.59 -18.98
N GLU A 93 -9.61 -3.39 -18.08
CA GLU A 93 -10.13 -3.55 -16.71
C GLU A 93 -10.01 -2.27 -15.87
N ILE A 94 -8.93 -1.49 -16.07
CA ILE A 94 -8.75 -0.18 -15.44
C ILE A 94 -9.81 0.81 -15.92
N ILE A 95 -10.02 0.90 -17.22
CA ILE A 95 -10.98 1.83 -17.82
C ILE A 95 -12.41 1.55 -17.34
N ALA A 96 -12.81 0.27 -17.27
CA ALA A 96 -14.11 -0.09 -16.75
C ALA A 96 -14.29 0.35 -15.28
N ARG A 97 -13.26 0.15 -14.44
CA ARG A 97 -13.29 0.57 -13.03
C ARG A 97 -13.19 2.08 -12.84
N MET A 98 -12.49 2.80 -13.73
CA MET A 98 -12.56 4.27 -13.74
C MET A 98 -13.98 4.76 -13.95
N GLN A 99 -14.74 4.14 -14.87
CA GLN A 99 -16.15 4.48 -15.08
C GLN A 99 -16.95 4.21 -13.79
N VAL A 100 -16.74 3.09 -13.13
CA VAL A 100 -17.38 2.77 -11.84
C VAL A 100 -17.09 3.85 -10.80
N LEU A 101 -15.80 4.19 -10.59
CA LEU A 101 -15.41 5.20 -9.61
C LEU A 101 -15.99 6.58 -9.93
N ARG A 102 -16.03 6.94 -11.20
CA ARG A 102 -16.65 8.19 -11.66
C ARG A 102 -18.16 8.21 -11.42
N ASP A 103 -18.85 7.11 -11.70
CA ASP A 103 -20.30 6.98 -11.50
C ASP A 103 -20.68 7.06 -10.00
N LEU A 104 -19.77 6.65 -9.12
CA LEU A 104 -19.88 6.82 -7.66
C LEU A 104 -19.42 8.21 -7.17
N GLY A 105 -19.10 9.14 -8.07
CA GLY A 105 -18.77 10.52 -7.75
C GLY A 105 -17.36 10.77 -7.25
N LEU A 106 -16.43 9.81 -7.43
CA LEU A 106 -15.03 9.99 -7.04
C LEU A 106 -14.31 10.94 -8.00
N ASN A 107 -13.54 11.87 -7.44
CA ASN A 107 -12.77 12.88 -8.15
C ASN A 107 -11.31 12.84 -7.68
N LYS A 108 -10.43 13.53 -8.43
CA LYS A 108 -9.04 13.76 -8.04
C LYS A 108 -8.95 14.24 -6.59
N GLY A 109 -8.05 13.63 -5.81
CA GLY A 109 -7.84 13.95 -4.41
C GLY A 109 -8.82 13.29 -3.44
N ASP A 110 -9.89 12.63 -3.90
CA ASP A 110 -10.70 11.77 -3.04
C ASP A 110 -9.91 10.55 -2.58
N ARG A 111 -10.34 9.88 -1.51
CA ARG A 111 -9.63 8.74 -0.92
C ARG A 111 -10.50 7.49 -0.94
N ILE A 112 -9.83 6.36 -1.22
CA ILE A 112 -10.41 5.01 -1.20
C ILE A 112 -9.62 4.14 -0.23
N ALA A 113 -10.30 3.35 0.60
CA ALA A 113 -9.67 2.30 1.39
C ALA A 113 -9.91 0.93 0.76
N PHE A 114 -8.86 0.10 0.72
CA PHE A 114 -8.91 -1.26 0.21
C PHE A 114 -8.74 -2.27 1.34
N ASN A 115 -9.64 -3.26 1.40
CA ASN A 115 -9.51 -4.43 2.26
C ASN A 115 -9.92 -5.66 1.47
N LEU A 116 -8.98 -6.20 0.71
CA LEU A 116 -9.18 -7.29 -0.25
C LEU A 116 -8.13 -8.39 -0.06
N PRO A 117 -8.43 -9.63 -0.45
CA PRO A 117 -7.39 -10.63 -0.65
C PRO A 117 -6.48 -10.24 -1.81
N ASN A 118 -5.35 -10.94 -1.95
CA ASN A 118 -4.37 -10.67 -3.01
C ASN A 118 -4.85 -11.20 -4.37
N ILE A 119 -5.82 -10.51 -4.97
CA ILE A 119 -6.49 -10.84 -6.23
C ILE A 119 -6.33 -9.73 -7.27
N PRO A 120 -6.47 -10.03 -8.57
CA PRO A 120 -6.29 -9.04 -9.64
C PRO A 120 -7.20 -7.81 -9.53
N GLU A 121 -8.42 -7.99 -9.07
CA GLU A 121 -9.43 -6.92 -8.91
C GLU A 121 -8.92 -5.80 -8.01
N GLN A 122 -8.19 -6.13 -6.95
CA GLN A 122 -7.56 -5.15 -6.07
C GLN A 122 -6.61 -4.22 -6.87
N ILE A 123 -5.77 -4.83 -7.71
CA ILE A 123 -4.80 -4.08 -8.52
C ILE A 123 -5.50 -3.25 -9.58
N PHE A 124 -6.52 -3.77 -10.23
CA PHE A 124 -7.26 -3.02 -11.23
C PHE A 124 -7.95 -1.78 -10.65
N TYR A 125 -8.56 -1.88 -9.47
CA TYR A 125 -9.13 -0.72 -8.79
C TYR A 125 -8.06 0.27 -8.32
N MET A 126 -6.92 -0.20 -7.79
CA MET A 126 -5.79 0.66 -7.42
C MET A 126 -5.25 1.44 -8.63
N LEU A 127 -5.05 0.77 -9.75
CA LEU A 127 -4.59 1.41 -10.98
C LEU A 127 -5.65 2.37 -11.56
N ALA A 128 -6.94 2.07 -11.44
CA ALA A 128 -8.01 2.99 -11.82
C ALA A 128 -8.00 4.26 -10.95
N ALA A 129 -7.85 4.10 -9.63
CA ALA A 129 -7.69 5.22 -8.69
C ALA A 129 -6.46 6.09 -9.06
N GLN A 130 -5.30 5.46 -9.30
CA GLN A 130 -4.09 6.16 -9.74
C GLN A 130 -4.33 6.97 -11.03
N ARG A 131 -5.02 6.37 -12.01
CA ARG A 131 -5.27 7.00 -13.30
C ARG A 131 -6.18 8.23 -13.19
N MET A 132 -7.06 8.25 -12.18
CA MET A 132 -7.96 9.37 -11.86
C MET A 132 -7.34 10.41 -10.90
N GLY A 133 -6.14 10.21 -10.38
CA GLY A 133 -5.58 11.03 -9.31
C GLY A 133 -6.33 10.89 -7.98
N VAL A 134 -7.03 9.78 -7.79
CA VAL A 134 -7.67 9.40 -6.52
C VAL A 134 -6.61 8.75 -5.63
N VAL A 135 -6.48 9.26 -4.41
CA VAL A 135 -5.52 8.73 -3.43
C VAL A 135 -6.10 7.48 -2.78
N TYR A 136 -5.30 6.45 -2.55
CA TYR A 136 -5.82 5.25 -1.94
C TYR A 136 -4.98 4.79 -0.73
N THR A 137 -5.63 4.06 0.18
CA THR A 137 -4.96 3.40 1.29
C THR A 137 -5.22 1.90 1.22
N PRO A 138 -4.19 1.10 0.96
CA PRO A 138 -4.31 -0.35 1.02
C PRO A 138 -4.20 -0.81 2.48
N VAL A 139 -5.11 -1.67 2.91
CA VAL A 139 -5.10 -2.23 4.26
C VAL A 139 -4.95 -3.74 4.16
N PHE A 140 -3.89 -4.27 4.77
CA PHE A 140 -3.63 -5.70 4.78
C PHE A 140 -4.83 -6.49 5.33
N GLY A 141 -5.26 -7.52 4.60
CA GLY A 141 -6.45 -8.31 4.91
C GLY A 141 -6.41 -9.09 6.24
N GLY A 142 -5.23 -9.20 6.87
CA GLY A 142 -5.07 -9.81 8.18
C GLY A 142 -5.19 -8.85 9.37
N PHE A 143 -5.45 -7.56 9.13
CA PHE A 143 -5.64 -6.60 10.22
C PHE A 143 -7.07 -6.64 10.78
N SER A 144 -7.21 -6.24 12.07
CA SER A 144 -8.51 -6.19 12.74
C SER A 144 -9.45 -5.14 12.14
N ALA A 145 -10.75 -5.29 12.39
CA ALA A 145 -11.77 -4.32 12.01
C ALA A 145 -11.48 -2.92 12.60
N LYS A 146 -11.00 -2.85 13.85
CA LYS A 146 -10.56 -1.59 14.48
C LYS A 146 -9.46 -0.91 13.66
N THR A 147 -8.44 -1.67 13.27
CA THR A 147 -7.32 -1.15 12.47
C THR A 147 -7.78 -0.66 11.10
N LEU A 148 -8.72 -1.35 10.47
CA LEU A 148 -9.34 -0.92 9.22
C LEU A 148 -10.14 0.37 9.41
N SER A 149 -10.96 0.44 10.47
CA SER A 149 -11.74 1.63 10.81
C SER A 149 -10.86 2.86 11.03
N ASP A 150 -9.78 2.72 11.81
CA ASP A 150 -8.83 3.81 12.06
C ASP A 150 -8.24 4.38 10.76
N ARG A 151 -7.87 3.50 9.81
CA ARG A 151 -7.28 3.91 8.54
C ARG A 151 -8.29 4.53 7.58
N ILE A 152 -9.50 4.00 7.51
CA ILE A 152 -10.61 4.57 6.74
C ILE A 152 -10.86 6.01 7.21
N HIS A 153 -10.92 6.20 8.53
CA HIS A 153 -11.22 7.50 9.11
C HIS A 153 -10.05 8.48 8.96
N ASP A 154 -8.84 8.08 9.34
CA ASP A 154 -7.64 8.93 9.26
C ASP A 154 -7.33 9.36 7.82
N ALA A 155 -7.49 8.46 6.85
CA ALA A 155 -7.38 8.81 5.44
C ALA A 155 -8.54 9.71 4.96
N GLY A 156 -9.66 9.74 5.65
CA GLY A 156 -10.90 10.37 5.20
C GLY A 156 -11.45 9.69 3.94
N ALA A 157 -11.45 8.36 3.91
CA ALA A 157 -11.91 7.59 2.76
C ALA A 157 -13.42 7.72 2.56
N LYS A 158 -13.85 8.00 1.32
CA LYS A 158 -15.26 8.10 0.92
C LYS A 158 -15.83 6.76 0.48
N LEU A 159 -14.97 5.87 0.01
CA LEU A 159 -15.31 4.56 -0.54
C LEU A 159 -14.44 3.49 0.10
N VAL A 160 -15.04 2.35 0.44
CA VAL A 160 -14.34 1.13 0.80
C VAL A 160 -14.53 0.08 -0.29
N ILE A 161 -13.44 -0.59 -0.69
CA ILE A 161 -13.51 -1.72 -1.60
C ILE A 161 -13.07 -2.97 -0.85
N THR A 162 -13.95 -3.97 -0.76
CA THR A 162 -13.76 -5.24 -0.07
C THR A 162 -14.17 -6.42 -0.95
N ALA A 163 -14.11 -7.64 -0.44
CA ALA A 163 -14.60 -8.85 -1.11
C ALA A 163 -15.60 -9.60 -0.23
N ASP A 164 -16.40 -10.48 -0.85
CA ASP A 164 -17.17 -11.47 -0.11
C ASP A 164 -16.25 -12.32 0.77
N GLY A 165 -15.17 -12.82 0.21
CA GLY A 165 -14.14 -13.59 0.88
C GLY A 165 -12.85 -13.69 0.07
N GLY A 166 -11.90 -14.43 0.61
CA GLY A 166 -10.66 -14.86 -0.04
C GLY A 166 -10.30 -16.26 0.39
N TYR A 167 -9.33 -16.87 -0.27
CA TYR A 167 -8.87 -18.21 0.11
C TYR A 167 -7.54 -18.13 0.86
N ARG A 168 -7.43 -18.92 1.93
CA ARG A 168 -6.18 -19.15 2.64
C ARG A 168 -6.08 -20.60 3.10
N ASN A 169 -5.10 -21.33 2.61
CA ASN A 169 -4.93 -22.77 2.82
C ASN A 169 -6.19 -23.56 2.37
N ALA A 170 -6.73 -23.19 1.21
CA ALA A 170 -7.97 -23.67 0.61
C ALA A 170 -9.27 -23.39 1.41
N GLU A 171 -9.20 -22.75 2.55
CA GLU A 171 -10.35 -22.34 3.35
C GLU A 171 -10.81 -20.93 2.98
N VAL A 172 -12.11 -20.67 3.06
CA VAL A 172 -12.68 -19.34 2.82
C VAL A 172 -12.50 -18.49 4.08
N VAL A 173 -11.89 -17.32 3.88
CA VAL A 173 -11.80 -16.26 4.89
C VAL A 173 -12.75 -15.14 4.46
N GLY A 174 -13.77 -14.85 5.26
CA GLY A 174 -14.69 -13.75 4.97
C GLY A 174 -14.01 -12.40 5.16
N TYR A 175 -14.12 -11.52 4.16
CA TYR A 175 -13.56 -10.16 4.23
C TYR A 175 -14.61 -9.15 4.66
N LYS A 176 -15.72 -9.05 3.94
CA LYS A 176 -16.78 -8.08 4.23
C LYS A 176 -17.33 -8.26 5.65
N GLY A 177 -17.83 -9.44 5.97
CA GLY A 177 -18.48 -9.72 7.27
C GLY A 177 -17.51 -9.73 8.45
N THR A 178 -16.22 -10.06 8.25
CA THR A 178 -15.22 -10.14 9.33
C THR A 178 -14.53 -8.80 9.59
N TYR A 179 -14.29 -8.01 8.55
CA TYR A 179 -13.47 -6.81 8.65
C TYR A 179 -14.22 -5.53 8.25
N ALA A 180 -14.79 -5.45 7.04
CA ALA A 180 -15.34 -4.21 6.52
C ALA A 180 -16.62 -3.78 7.26
N ASP A 181 -17.60 -4.67 7.41
CA ASP A 181 -18.83 -4.34 8.12
C ASP A 181 -18.57 -3.97 9.58
N PRO A 182 -17.82 -4.78 10.38
CA PRO A 182 -17.49 -4.36 11.74
C PRO A 182 -16.69 -3.05 11.81
N ALA A 183 -15.79 -2.79 10.86
CA ALA A 183 -15.03 -1.53 10.82
C ALA A 183 -15.95 -0.30 10.65
N LEU A 184 -17.02 -0.44 9.87
CA LEU A 184 -17.95 0.65 9.56
C LEU A 184 -19.11 0.75 10.56
N ASP A 185 -19.54 -0.38 11.13
CA ASP A 185 -20.75 -0.45 11.96
C ASP A 185 -20.48 -0.42 13.46
N ASN A 186 -19.33 -0.97 13.92
CA ASN A 186 -19.02 -1.05 15.35
C ASN A 186 -18.16 0.14 15.84
N TYR A 187 -17.40 0.76 14.95
CA TYR A 187 -16.48 1.85 15.29
C TYR A 187 -17.00 3.18 14.75
N ILE A 188 -16.77 4.25 15.53
CA ILE A 188 -17.10 5.61 15.16
C ILE A 188 -15.88 6.52 15.37
N PRO A 189 -15.74 7.62 14.60
CA PRO A 189 -14.66 8.58 14.82
C PRO A 189 -14.68 9.12 16.24
N ARG A 190 -13.50 9.21 16.85
CA ARG A 190 -13.38 9.70 18.24
C ARG A 190 -13.98 11.10 18.42
N GLU A 191 -13.70 12.02 17.50
CA GLU A 191 -14.25 13.37 17.56
C GLU A 191 -15.77 13.38 17.47
N THR A 192 -16.38 12.51 16.65
CA THR A 192 -17.84 12.34 16.58
C THR A 192 -18.40 11.82 17.91
N ALA A 193 -17.74 10.83 18.50
CA ALA A 193 -18.14 10.27 19.79
C ALA A 193 -18.07 11.32 20.91
N LEU A 194 -16.97 12.07 20.98
CA LEU A 194 -16.78 13.12 21.99
C LEU A 194 -17.69 14.33 21.77
N ALA A 195 -17.94 14.73 20.53
CA ALA A 195 -18.90 15.78 20.22
C ALA A 195 -20.33 15.36 20.64
N THR A 196 -20.70 14.11 20.38
CA THR A 196 -21.98 13.53 20.82
C THR A 196 -22.09 13.54 22.35
N LEU A 197 -21.04 13.06 23.05
CA LEU A 197 -21.00 13.10 24.51
C LEU A 197 -21.19 14.55 25.05
N LYS A 198 -20.41 15.49 24.51
CA LYS A 198 -20.49 16.89 24.91
C LYS A 198 -21.87 17.49 24.67
N ALA A 199 -22.47 17.21 23.50
CA ALA A 199 -23.81 17.69 23.17
C ALA A 199 -24.87 17.15 24.13
N VAL A 200 -24.80 15.84 24.47
CA VAL A 200 -25.74 15.26 25.45
C VAL A 200 -25.55 15.87 26.82
N LEU A 201 -24.33 15.96 27.35
CA LEU A 201 -24.05 16.55 28.65
C LEU A 201 -24.58 18.01 28.77
N ALA A 202 -24.49 18.78 27.70
CA ALA A 202 -25.00 20.15 27.63
C ALA A 202 -26.54 20.26 27.70
N THR A 203 -27.28 19.17 27.50
CA THR A 203 -28.75 19.18 27.66
C THR A 203 -29.22 19.04 29.11
N TYR A 204 -28.29 18.76 30.02
CA TYR A 204 -28.55 18.60 31.45
C TYR A 204 -27.97 19.77 32.23
N ASP A 205 -28.64 20.18 33.30
CA ASP A 205 -28.15 21.23 34.22
C ASP A 205 -27.12 20.64 35.21
N LEU A 206 -25.92 20.41 34.71
CA LEU A 206 -24.82 19.74 35.43
C LEU A 206 -23.77 20.72 35.99
N GLY A 207 -23.80 22.00 35.59
CA GLY A 207 -22.73 22.96 35.92
C GLY A 207 -21.34 22.42 35.55
N ASP A 208 -20.36 22.61 36.45
CA ASP A 208 -18.96 22.19 36.25
C ASP A 208 -18.78 20.65 36.08
N LEU A 209 -19.78 19.87 36.46
CA LEU A 209 -19.74 18.41 36.33
C LEU A 209 -19.74 17.98 34.87
N ALA A 210 -20.43 18.71 33.97
CA ALA A 210 -20.42 18.39 32.55
C ALA A 210 -19.00 18.44 31.97
N ASP A 211 -18.24 19.47 32.29
CA ASP A 211 -16.86 19.67 31.85
C ASP A 211 -15.93 18.60 32.46
N THR A 212 -16.15 18.24 33.72
CA THR A 212 -15.39 17.16 34.39
C THR A 212 -15.61 15.82 33.71
N LEU A 213 -16.86 15.41 33.50
CA LEU A 213 -17.20 14.14 32.82
C LEU A 213 -16.64 14.08 31.40
N TYR A 214 -16.75 15.18 30.66
CA TYR A 214 -16.19 15.26 29.32
C TYR A 214 -14.66 15.15 29.33
N SER A 215 -13.99 15.88 30.23
CA SER A 215 -12.52 15.88 30.34
C SER A 215 -11.98 14.52 30.72
N ASP A 216 -12.63 13.84 31.68
CA ASP A 216 -12.21 12.49 32.10
C ASP A 216 -12.31 11.50 30.95
N VAL A 217 -13.44 11.44 30.25
CA VAL A 217 -13.65 10.55 29.10
C VAL A 217 -12.69 10.90 27.96
N ASN A 218 -12.52 12.18 27.65
CA ASN A 218 -11.60 12.64 26.60
C ASN A 218 -10.15 12.24 26.90
N SER A 219 -9.73 12.36 28.17
CA SER A 219 -8.37 11.99 28.60
C SER A 219 -8.16 10.47 28.59
N ALA A 220 -9.14 9.70 29.05
CA ALA A 220 -9.07 8.24 29.07
C ALA A 220 -8.99 7.64 27.65
N LEU A 221 -9.61 8.29 26.67
CA LEU A 221 -9.64 7.88 25.27
C LEU A 221 -8.62 8.64 24.41
N ALA A 222 -7.65 9.29 25.02
CA ALA A 222 -6.62 10.03 24.31
C ALA A 222 -5.75 9.06 23.47
N GLY A 223 -5.46 9.45 22.22
CA GLY A 223 -4.64 8.64 21.32
C GLY A 223 -5.43 7.72 20.39
N GLU A 224 -6.69 7.43 20.67
CA GLU A 224 -7.54 6.65 19.77
C GLU A 224 -7.98 7.49 18.54
N ILE A 225 -8.14 6.84 17.39
CA ILE A 225 -8.68 7.46 16.17
C ILE A 225 -10.17 7.17 16.05
N THR A 226 -10.55 5.90 16.22
CA THR A 226 -11.94 5.45 16.28
C THR A 226 -12.19 4.71 17.57
N LEU A 227 -13.45 4.66 18.00
CA LEU A 227 -13.88 4.08 19.28
C LEU A 227 -15.04 3.13 19.05
N GLU A 228 -15.08 2.04 19.81
CA GLU A 228 -16.36 1.36 20.03
C GLU A 228 -17.26 2.22 20.91
N ARG A 229 -18.56 2.18 20.65
CA ARG A 229 -19.55 2.88 21.49
C ARG A 229 -19.46 2.44 22.95
N SER A 230 -19.13 1.16 23.17
CA SER A 230 -18.90 0.57 24.50
C SER A 230 -17.75 1.22 25.27
N ASP A 231 -16.70 1.69 24.59
CA ASP A 231 -15.56 2.36 25.23
C ASP A 231 -15.99 3.68 25.85
N VAL A 232 -16.73 4.50 25.09
CA VAL A 232 -17.27 5.77 25.59
C VAL A 232 -18.16 5.53 26.80
N MET A 233 -19.02 4.51 26.74
CA MET A 233 -19.93 4.16 27.82
C MET A 233 -19.21 3.63 29.07
N ARG A 234 -18.12 2.90 28.88
CA ARG A 234 -17.27 2.40 29.97
C ARG A 234 -16.60 3.56 30.70
N GLU A 235 -15.94 4.45 29.96
CA GLU A 235 -15.21 5.58 30.54
C GLU A 235 -16.16 6.60 31.17
N LEU A 236 -17.32 6.87 30.54
CA LEU A 236 -18.37 7.68 31.17
C LEU A 236 -18.86 7.05 32.47
N GLY A 237 -19.06 5.73 32.49
CA GLY A 237 -19.46 4.99 33.69
C GLY A 237 -18.41 5.09 34.80
N ALA A 238 -17.12 5.00 34.47
CA ALA A 238 -16.03 5.14 35.43
C ALA A 238 -15.96 6.59 36.00
N SER A 239 -16.08 7.60 35.16
CA SER A 239 -16.07 8.99 35.56
C SER A 239 -17.29 9.30 36.47
N LEU A 240 -18.50 8.87 36.08
CA LEU A 240 -19.70 9.03 36.92
C LEU A 240 -19.57 8.35 38.27
N ALA A 241 -18.98 7.15 38.33
CA ALA A 241 -18.76 6.43 39.59
C ALA A 241 -17.74 7.11 40.52
N SER A 242 -16.82 7.90 39.98
CA SER A 242 -15.85 8.68 40.77
C SER A 242 -16.47 9.92 41.43
N GLN A 243 -17.64 10.35 40.97
CA GLN A 243 -18.34 11.54 41.46
C GLN A 243 -19.35 11.17 42.57
N ASN A 244 -18.91 11.22 43.80
CA ASN A 244 -19.71 10.80 45.00
C ASN A 244 -21.03 11.55 45.22
N ALA A 245 -21.33 12.59 44.47
CA ALA A 245 -22.48 13.48 44.66
C ALA A 245 -23.61 13.32 43.61
N ILE A 246 -23.49 12.38 42.68
CA ILE A 246 -24.49 12.22 41.60
C ILE A 246 -25.57 11.23 42.04
N ALA A 247 -26.82 11.62 41.88
CA ALA A 247 -27.97 10.73 42.14
C ALA A 247 -27.94 9.52 41.17
N PRO A 248 -28.24 8.29 41.64
CA PRO A 248 -28.27 7.10 40.80
C PRO A 248 -29.21 7.22 39.60
N GLU A 249 -30.33 7.91 39.77
CA GLU A 249 -31.33 8.18 38.73
C GLU A 249 -30.76 9.03 37.61
N LEU A 250 -30.02 10.10 37.92
CA LEU A 250 -29.37 10.98 36.97
C LEU A 250 -28.23 10.24 36.25
N THR A 251 -27.48 9.40 36.97
CA THR A 251 -26.45 8.52 36.36
C THR A 251 -27.04 7.59 35.30
N ALA A 252 -28.15 6.94 35.59
CA ALA A 252 -28.83 6.03 34.65
C ALA A 252 -29.42 6.80 33.46
N GLU A 253 -29.96 7.98 33.67
CA GLU A 253 -30.53 8.84 32.64
C GLU A 253 -29.45 9.32 31.65
N LEU A 254 -28.34 9.87 32.16
CA LEU A 254 -27.19 10.31 31.35
C LEU A 254 -26.62 9.17 30.51
N ARG A 255 -26.39 8.01 31.11
CA ARG A 255 -25.90 6.83 30.38
C ARG A 255 -26.85 6.41 29.25
N THR A 256 -28.16 6.41 29.51
CA THR A 256 -29.18 6.07 28.52
C THR A 256 -29.22 7.07 27.39
N ALA A 257 -29.16 8.36 27.69
CA ALA A 257 -29.16 9.45 26.70
C ALA A 257 -27.91 9.39 25.79
N VAL A 258 -26.71 9.21 26.37
CA VAL A 258 -25.46 9.09 25.63
C VAL A 258 -25.48 7.82 24.75
N ALA A 259 -25.87 6.67 25.30
CA ALA A 259 -25.93 5.41 24.53
C ALA A 259 -26.88 5.53 23.34
N ARG A 260 -28.04 6.14 23.52
CA ARG A 260 -29.03 6.37 22.45
C ARG A 260 -28.46 7.25 21.34
N GLN A 261 -27.83 8.37 21.70
CA GLN A 261 -27.29 9.30 20.70
C GLN A 261 -26.05 8.71 19.96
N LEU A 262 -25.22 7.94 20.67
CA LEU A 262 -24.09 7.23 20.04
C LEU A 262 -24.56 6.15 19.07
N ALA A 263 -25.71 5.53 19.30
CA ALA A 263 -26.26 4.52 18.40
C ALA A 263 -26.56 5.06 16.98
N ASP A 264 -26.88 6.36 16.88
CA ASP A 264 -27.16 7.03 15.60
C ASP A 264 -25.87 7.53 14.89
N SER A 265 -24.73 7.52 15.58
CA SER A 265 -23.45 7.95 15.00
C SER A 265 -22.92 6.88 14.02
N LYS A 266 -22.48 7.33 12.84
CA LYS A 266 -22.00 6.45 11.75
C LYS A 266 -20.64 6.89 11.24
N HIS A 267 -19.99 5.97 10.53
CA HIS A 267 -18.82 6.26 9.72
C HIS A 267 -19.21 7.11 8.49
N ASN A 268 -18.27 7.94 7.97
CA ASN A 268 -18.53 8.83 6.82
C ASN A 268 -18.47 8.13 5.45
N VAL A 269 -18.29 6.81 5.41
CA VAL A 269 -18.26 6.04 4.16
C VAL A 269 -19.68 5.88 3.63
N GLU A 270 -19.92 6.39 2.42
CA GLU A 270 -21.24 6.37 1.77
C GLU A 270 -21.44 5.11 0.93
N ASN A 271 -20.36 4.58 0.33
CA ASN A 271 -20.41 3.46 -0.60
C ASN A 271 -19.37 2.39 -0.24
N VAL A 272 -19.76 1.12 -0.45
CA VAL A 272 -18.89 -0.05 -0.33
C VAL A 272 -19.01 -0.85 -1.62
N ILE A 273 -17.89 -1.11 -2.29
CA ILE A 273 -17.84 -2.06 -3.42
C ILE A 273 -17.43 -3.43 -2.87
N VAL A 274 -18.24 -4.44 -3.17
CA VAL A 274 -17.98 -5.83 -2.80
C VAL A 274 -17.57 -6.61 -4.03
N VAL A 275 -16.36 -7.15 -4.05
CA VAL A 275 -15.89 -8.05 -5.11
C VAL A 275 -16.42 -9.46 -4.82
N GLU A 276 -17.16 -10.03 -5.76
CA GLU A 276 -17.61 -11.41 -5.71
C GLU A 276 -16.46 -12.33 -6.15
N TYR A 277 -15.88 -13.04 -5.21
CA TYR A 277 -14.71 -13.89 -5.46
C TYR A 277 -14.87 -15.33 -5.00
N THR A 278 -15.37 -15.54 -3.79
CA THR A 278 -15.56 -16.90 -3.22
C THR A 278 -16.97 -17.43 -3.41
N GLY A 279 -17.95 -16.58 -3.67
CA GLY A 279 -19.38 -16.91 -3.71
C GLY A 279 -19.97 -17.12 -2.32
N GLN A 280 -19.29 -16.67 -1.26
CA GLN A 280 -19.81 -16.72 0.10
C GLN A 280 -20.98 -15.75 0.26
N GLU A 281 -22.04 -16.20 0.92
CA GLU A 281 -23.13 -15.31 1.29
C GLU A 281 -22.65 -14.24 2.29
N VAL A 282 -23.02 -13.00 2.03
CA VAL A 282 -22.73 -11.84 2.90
C VAL A 282 -24.02 -11.07 3.19
N VAL A 283 -24.07 -10.41 4.34
CA VAL A 283 -25.15 -9.47 4.65
C VAL A 283 -25.01 -8.24 3.75
N GLU A 284 -26.05 -7.88 3.04
CA GLU A 284 -26.07 -6.68 2.19
C GLU A 284 -26.63 -5.48 2.97
N HIS A 285 -25.96 -4.35 2.85
CA HIS A 285 -26.36 -3.06 3.40
C HIS A 285 -26.71 -2.11 2.25
N ALA A 286 -27.50 -1.07 2.52
CA ALA A 286 -27.88 -0.09 1.51
C ALA A 286 -26.69 0.66 0.86
N ARG A 287 -25.52 0.66 1.51
CA ARG A 287 -24.26 1.24 1.01
C ARG A 287 -23.50 0.30 0.07
N ASP A 288 -23.89 -0.97 -0.06
CA ASP A 288 -23.14 -2.00 -0.78
C ASP A 288 -23.54 -2.04 -2.25
N SER A 289 -22.56 -2.31 -3.09
CA SER A 289 -22.74 -2.60 -4.51
C SER A 289 -21.78 -3.70 -4.97
N TRP A 290 -22.28 -4.65 -5.75
CA TRP A 290 -21.45 -5.72 -6.28
C TRP A 290 -20.56 -5.23 -7.42
N SER A 291 -19.26 -5.51 -7.32
CA SER A 291 -18.27 -5.09 -8.31
C SER A 291 -18.58 -5.59 -9.71
N ASN A 292 -19.05 -6.85 -9.83
CA ASN A 292 -19.35 -7.47 -11.13
C ASN A 292 -20.48 -6.73 -11.86
N ASP A 293 -21.53 -6.33 -11.15
CA ASP A 293 -22.65 -5.57 -11.70
C ASP A 293 -22.23 -4.15 -12.12
N LEU A 294 -21.47 -3.48 -11.25
CA LEU A 294 -20.95 -2.15 -11.54
C LEU A 294 -20.02 -2.15 -12.77
N VAL A 295 -19.11 -3.10 -12.86
CA VAL A 295 -18.18 -3.24 -14.00
C VAL A 295 -18.93 -3.58 -15.29
N ALA A 296 -19.94 -4.47 -15.24
CA ALA A 296 -20.76 -4.79 -16.40
C ALA A 296 -21.53 -3.55 -16.90
N SER A 297 -22.14 -2.79 -15.99
CA SER A 297 -22.83 -1.52 -16.31
C SER A 297 -21.86 -0.49 -16.89
N ALA A 298 -20.67 -0.34 -16.31
CA ALA A 298 -19.64 0.56 -16.80
C ALA A 298 -19.19 0.20 -18.23
N LYS A 299 -18.91 -1.07 -18.49
CA LYS A 299 -18.56 -1.58 -19.83
C LYS A 299 -19.66 -1.28 -20.85
N ALA A 300 -20.94 -1.49 -20.48
CA ALA A 300 -22.07 -1.17 -21.34
C ALA A 300 -22.19 0.33 -21.62
N THR A 301 -21.97 1.17 -20.61
CA THR A 301 -21.98 2.63 -20.73
C THR A 301 -20.90 3.12 -21.70
N ILE A 302 -19.67 2.62 -21.56
CA ILE A 302 -18.54 2.96 -22.45
C ILE A 302 -18.84 2.49 -23.88
N ALA A 303 -19.32 1.25 -24.05
CA ALA A 303 -19.65 0.71 -25.37
C ALA A 303 -20.72 1.54 -26.08
N LYS A 304 -21.76 1.94 -25.35
CA LYS A 304 -22.81 2.84 -25.87
C LYS A 304 -22.25 4.20 -26.29
N HIS A 305 -21.38 4.79 -25.46
CA HIS A 305 -20.76 6.08 -25.77
C HIS A 305 -19.92 6.02 -27.05
N LEU A 306 -19.18 4.92 -27.24
CA LEU A 306 -18.34 4.70 -28.41
C LEU A 306 -19.10 4.16 -29.64
N GLY A 307 -20.39 3.85 -29.52
CA GLY A 307 -21.19 3.28 -30.60
C GLY A 307 -20.76 1.88 -31.04
N VAL A 308 -20.13 1.09 -30.14
CA VAL A 308 -19.71 -0.28 -30.39
C VAL A 308 -20.73 -1.28 -29.81
N LYS A 309 -20.73 -2.52 -30.32
CA LYS A 309 -21.69 -3.54 -29.92
C LYS A 309 -21.58 -3.91 -28.44
N ASN A 310 -20.37 -4.14 -27.97
CA ASN A 310 -20.03 -4.37 -26.57
C ASN A 310 -18.57 -3.96 -26.34
N PHE A 311 -18.17 -3.83 -25.08
CA PHE A 311 -16.83 -3.39 -24.69
C PHE A 311 -15.73 -4.37 -25.16
N GLU A 312 -16.01 -5.66 -25.17
CA GLU A 312 -15.06 -6.72 -25.51
C GLU A 312 -14.59 -6.63 -26.98
N THR A 313 -15.43 -6.06 -27.86
CA THR A 313 -15.04 -5.85 -29.28
C THR A 313 -13.87 -4.89 -29.45
N LEU A 314 -13.62 -4.03 -28.47
CA LEU A 314 -12.48 -3.10 -28.48
C LEU A 314 -11.12 -3.82 -28.36
N SER A 315 -11.11 -5.04 -27.83
CA SER A 315 -9.87 -5.83 -27.68
C SER A 315 -9.17 -6.16 -29.01
N SER A 316 -9.89 -6.12 -30.13
CA SER A 316 -9.36 -6.38 -31.48
C SER A 316 -8.77 -5.14 -32.17
N GLU A 317 -8.88 -3.96 -31.54
CA GLU A 317 -8.36 -2.72 -32.13
C GLU A 317 -6.84 -2.63 -32.01
N GLU A 318 -6.23 -1.85 -32.93
CA GLU A 318 -4.82 -1.51 -32.79
C GLU A 318 -4.55 -0.80 -31.45
N PRO A 319 -3.46 -1.14 -30.72
CA PRO A 319 -3.25 -0.66 -29.35
C PRO A 319 -3.29 0.85 -29.17
N ALA A 320 -2.67 1.59 -30.08
CA ALA A 320 -2.67 3.06 -30.02
C ALA A 320 -4.07 3.66 -30.28
N ALA A 321 -4.84 3.05 -31.23
CA ALA A 321 -6.21 3.47 -31.49
C ALA A 321 -7.14 3.12 -30.33
N LEU A 322 -6.99 1.95 -29.73
CA LEU A 322 -7.70 1.55 -28.51
C LEU A 322 -7.45 2.57 -27.38
N TRP A 323 -6.17 2.87 -27.12
CA TRP A 323 -5.80 3.83 -26.11
C TRP A 323 -6.44 5.20 -26.38
N ALA A 324 -6.30 5.73 -27.58
CA ALA A 324 -6.84 7.04 -27.96
C ALA A 324 -8.37 7.11 -27.77
N LYS A 325 -9.11 6.08 -28.21
CA LYS A 325 -10.57 6.02 -28.05
C LYS A 325 -11.00 6.01 -26.58
N LEU A 326 -10.38 5.16 -25.78
CA LEU A 326 -10.76 5.03 -24.37
C LEU A 326 -10.28 6.22 -23.54
N ASN A 327 -9.11 6.79 -23.88
CA ASN A 327 -8.62 7.99 -23.22
C ASN A 327 -9.46 9.24 -23.57
N ALA A 328 -10.10 9.28 -24.74
CA ALA A 328 -11.03 10.37 -25.09
C ALA A 328 -12.31 10.33 -24.22
N VAL A 329 -12.77 9.15 -23.81
CA VAL A 329 -13.97 8.98 -22.94
C VAL A 329 -13.63 9.15 -21.47
N LEU A 330 -12.50 8.57 -21.06
CA LEU A 330 -12.00 8.54 -19.70
C LEU A 330 -10.53 8.98 -19.72
N PRO A 331 -10.27 10.29 -19.81
CA PRO A 331 -8.90 10.79 -19.88
C PRO A 331 -8.09 10.44 -18.64
N VAL A 332 -6.80 10.20 -18.84
CA VAL A 332 -5.86 10.08 -17.74
C VAL A 332 -5.70 11.45 -17.08
N GLU A 333 -5.81 11.47 -15.76
CA GLU A 333 -5.64 12.71 -14.99
C GLU A 333 -4.17 13.09 -14.91
N SER A 334 -3.84 14.29 -15.38
CA SER A 334 -2.51 14.86 -15.21
C SER A 334 -2.36 15.42 -13.82
N VAL A 335 -1.37 14.93 -13.08
CA VAL A 335 -1.11 15.35 -11.69
C VAL A 335 0.33 15.85 -11.54
N ASP A 336 0.55 16.75 -10.58
CA ASP A 336 1.90 17.16 -10.19
C ASP A 336 2.72 15.92 -9.78
N SER A 337 4.00 15.92 -10.12
CA SER A 337 4.94 14.86 -9.76
C SER A 337 4.92 14.53 -8.26
N ASN A 338 4.61 15.51 -7.43
CA ASN A 338 4.55 15.43 -5.99
C ASN A 338 3.14 15.19 -5.43
N PHE A 339 2.13 15.05 -6.29
CA PHE A 339 0.76 14.77 -5.85
C PHE A 339 0.69 13.40 -5.17
N PRO A 340 -0.01 13.28 -4.02
CA PRO A 340 -0.17 12.01 -3.30
C PRO A 340 -0.75 10.92 -4.19
N LEU A 341 -0.11 9.75 -4.15
CA LEU A 341 -0.53 8.57 -4.87
C LEU A 341 -1.25 7.59 -3.94
N PHE A 342 -0.62 7.24 -2.84
CA PHE A 342 -1.19 6.38 -1.82
C PHE A 342 -0.69 6.74 -0.42
N ILE A 343 -1.48 6.30 0.56
CA ILE A 343 -1.20 6.41 1.99
C ILE A 343 -1.00 5.00 2.53
N ILE A 344 0.16 4.70 3.09
CA ILE A 344 0.41 3.40 3.69
C ILE A 344 0.75 3.56 5.16
N TYR A 345 0.02 2.82 5.99
CA TYR A 345 0.11 2.99 7.44
C TYR A 345 1.15 2.08 8.07
N THR A 346 1.99 2.68 8.91
CA THR A 346 2.95 1.97 9.77
C THR A 346 2.55 2.07 11.23
N SER A 347 2.96 1.08 12.04
CA SER A 347 2.79 1.11 13.49
C SER A 347 3.67 2.22 14.08
N GLY A 348 3.06 3.17 14.76
CA GLY A 348 3.78 4.24 15.45
C GLY A 348 4.21 3.83 16.86
N SER A 349 5.39 4.25 17.30
CA SER A 349 5.84 4.15 18.70
C SER A 349 4.93 4.93 19.67
N THR A 350 4.14 5.87 19.16
CA THR A 350 3.21 6.73 19.90
C THR A 350 1.77 6.19 19.96
N GLY A 351 1.51 4.97 19.48
CA GLY A 351 0.16 4.36 19.46
C GLY A 351 -0.70 4.75 18.27
N LYS A 352 -0.58 5.96 17.72
CA LYS A 352 -1.32 6.36 16.51
C LYS A 352 -0.62 5.85 15.26
N PRO A 353 -1.36 5.22 14.30
CA PRO A 353 -0.81 4.87 13.00
C PRO A 353 -0.28 6.10 12.27
N LYS A 354 0.79 5.91 11.50
CA LYS A 354 1.42 6.94 10.68
C LYS A 354 1.09 6.68 9.24
N GLY A 355 0.29 7.53 8.61
CA GLY A 355 -0.05 7.44 7.19
C GLY A 355 1.07 7.99 6.32
N VAL A 356 1.98 7.15 5.89
CA VAL A 356 3.13 7.53 5.04
C VAL A 356 2.65 7.82 3.63
N VAL A 357 2.98 9.01 3.10
CA VAL A 357 2.55 9.47 1.77
C VAL A 357 3.64 9.26 0.74
N HIS A 358 3.31 8.52 -0.33
CA HIS A 358 4.12 8.40 -1.55
C HIS A 358 3.42 9.08 -2.73
N THR A 359 4.20 9.52 -3.74
CA THR A 359 3.76 10.42 -4.80
C THR A 359 3.89 9.81 -6.19
N HIS A 360 3.17 10.38 -7.18
CA HIS A 360 3.09 9.84 -8.54
C HIS A 360 4.45 9.79 -9.26
N GLY A 361 5.20 10.88 -9.25
CA GLY A 361 6.41 10.99 -10.06
C GLY A 361 7.67 10.54 -9.34
N SER A 362 7.92 11.11 -8.17
CA SER A 362 9.18 10.90 -7.46
C SER A 362 9.35 9.46 -6.96
N TRP A 363 8.35 8.89 -6.30
CA TRP A 363 8.40 7.51 -5.84
C TRP A 363 8.54 6.52 -7.01
N LEU A 364 7.73 6.68 -8.06
CA LEU A 364 7.75 5.74 -9.19
C LEU A 364 9.08 5.76 -9.94
N SER A 365 9.68 6.95 -10.13
CA SER A 365 10.99 7.06 -10.76
C SER A 365 12.08 6.32 -9.99
N GLY A 366 12.06 6.46 -8.65
CA GLY A 366 13.01 5.78 -7.78
C GLY A 366 12.85 4.27 -7.78
N VAL A 367 11.62 3.78 -7.60
CA VAL A 367 11.31 2.34 -7.62
C VAL A 367 11.73 1.71 -8.96
N SER A 368 11.43 2.38 -10.08
CA SER A 368 11.89 1.98 -11.42
C SER A 368 13.42 1.87 -11.48
N HIS A 369 14.12 2.86 -10.91
CA HIS A 369 15.58 2.90 -10.95
C HIS A 369 16.22 1.79 -10.10
N THR A 370 15.62 1.46 -8.94
CA THR A 370 16.11 0.35 -8.11
C THR A 370 16.07 -0.99 -8.86
N MET A 371 15.03 -1.26 -9.66
CA MET A 371 14.94 -2.50 -10.45
C MET A 371 16.09 -2.63 -11.45
N ARG A 372 16.41 -1.55 -12.15
CA ARG A 372 17.50 -1.53 -13.11
C ARG A 372 18.86 -1.70 -12.44
N THR A 373 19.09 -0.98 -11.35
CA THR A 373 20.39 -0.97 -10.69
C THR A 373 20.64 -2.21 -9.83
N VAL A 374 19.65 -2.61 -9.02
CA VAL A 374 19.82 -3.74 -8.09
C VAL A 374 19.77 -5.08 -8.80
N PHE A 375 18.84 -5.23 -9.77
CA PHE A 375 18.57 -6.52 -10.41
C PHE A 375 18.96 -6.59 -11.89
N ASN A 376 19.44 -5.49 -12.47
CA ASN A 376 19.61 -5.35 -13.92
C ASN A 376 18.36 -5.80 -14.68
N ALA A 377 17.20 -5.38 -14.19
CA ALA A 377 15.90 -5.79 -14.71
C ALA A 377 15.64 -5.20 -16.10
N THR A 378 15.08 -6.02 -16.97
CA THR A 378 14.64 -5.67 -18.31
C THR A 378 13.16 -5.99 -18.47
N GLU A 379 12.58 -5.59 -19.60
CA GLU A 379 11.18 -5.92 -19.89
C GLU A 379 10.92 -7.43 -20.05
N ASP A 380 11.94 -8.23 -20.36
CA ASP A 380 11.81 -9.67 -20.57
C ASP A 380 11.75 -10.47 -19.26
N ASP A 381 12.01 -9.81 -18.13
CA ASP A 381 11.98 -10.48 -16.83
C ASP A 381 10.55 -10.75 -16.35
N THR A 382 10.39 -11.85 -15.62
CA THR A 382 9.21 -12.18 -14.83
C THR A 382 9.56 -12.10 -13.35
N LEU A 383 8.83 -11.29 -12.62
CA LEU A 383 9.05 -11.09 -11.18
C LEU A 383 7.96 -11.79 -10.36
N TYR A 384 8.37 -12.61 -9.40
CA TYR A 384 7.49 -13.15 -8.37
C TYR A 384 7.84 -12.56 -7.02
N VAL A 385 6.86 -11.95 -6.36
CA VAL A 385 7.01 -11.35 -5.04
C VAL A 385 6.05 -12.03 -4.05
N ILE A 386 6.59 -12.61 -3.00
CA ILE A 386 5.81 -13.00 -1.84
C ILE A 386 5.55 -11.74 -1.00
N GLY A 387 4.42 -11.11 -1.26
CA GLY A 387 4.02 -9.85 -0.65
C GLY A 387 2.54 -9.55 -0.87
N ASP A 388 2.02 -8.63 -0.11
CA ASP A 388 0.62 -8.18 -0.14
C ASP A 388 0.57 -6.68 -0.45
N PRO A 389 -0.37 -6.22 -1.30
CA PRO A 389 -0.54 -4.79 -1.59
C PRO A 389 -0.79 -3.90 -0.37
N GLY A 390 -1.26 -4.46 0.76
CA GLY A 390 -1.39 -3.75 2.03
C GLY A 390 -0.06 -3.38 2.70
N TRP A 391 1.08 -3.83 2.15
CA TRP A 391 2.43 -3.46 2.57
C TRP A 391 3.19 -2.75 1.47
N ILE A 392 4.17 -1.94 1.85
CA ILE A 392 5.00 -1.21 0.86
C ILE A 392 5.70 -2.16 -0.13
N THR A 393 6.05 -3.38 0.27
CA THR A 393 6.63 -4.38 -0.63
C THR A 393 5.69 -4.74 -1.77
N GLY A 394 4.40 -4.85 -1.49
CA GLY A 394 3.38 -5.08 -2.51
C GLY A 394 3.23 -3.89 -3.45
N GLN A 395 3.15 -2.68 -2.92
CA GLN A 395 3.04 -1.47 -3.74
C GLN A 395 4.27 -1.30 -4.64
N SER A 396 5.47 -1.37 -4.06
CA SER A 396 6.70 -1.07 -4.77
C SER A 396 7.14 -2.18 -5.72
N TYR A 397 7.13 -3.45 -5.30
CA TYR A 397 7.78 -4.53 -6.05
C TYR A 397 6.83 -5.58 -6.60
N LEU A 398 5.63 -5.77 -6.05
CA LEU A 398 4.62 -6.63 -6.67
C LEU A 398 3.91 -5.90 -7.82
N ILE A 399 3.63 -4.58 -7.67
CA ILE A 399 2.83 -3.80 -8.62
C ILE A 399 3.71 -2.85 -9.44
N ALA A 400 4.30 -1.83 -8.80
CA ALA A 400 4.88 -0.71 -9.53
C ALA A 400 6.17 -1.05 -10.28
N ALA A 401 7.12 -1.69 -9.62
CA ALA A 401 8.44 -1.97 -10.19
C ALA A 401 8.38 -2.83 -11.46
N PRO A 402 7.68 -3.97 -11.50
CA PRO A 402 7.57 -4.75 -12.72
C PRO A 402 6.78 -4.03 -13.81
N LEU A 403 5.63 -3.45 -13.49
CA LEU A 403 4.78 -2.84 -14.50
C LEU A 403 5.44 -1.61 -15.14
N VAL A 404 6.14 -0.75 -14.37
CA VAL A 404 6.84 0.40 -14.96
C VAL A 404 7.99 -0.01 -15.91
N GLN A 405 8.57 -1.19 -15.72
CA GLN A 405 9.60 -1.73 -16.62
C GLN A 405 9.01 -2.46 -17.85
N GLY A 406 7.70 -2.69 -17.89
CA GLY A 406 7.07 -3.48 -18.92
C GLY A 406 7.29 -4.99 -18.74
N MET A 407 7.59 -5.44 -17.52
CA MET A 407 7.79 -6.83 -17.12
C MET A 407 6.46 -7.56 -16.91
N THR A 408 6.57 -8.86 -16.63
CA THR A 408 5.47 -9.66 -16.09
C THR A 408 5.61 -9.77 -14.58
N THR A 409 4.51 -9.57 -13.83
CA THR A 409 4.45 -9.84 -12.39
C THR A 409 3.54 -11.03 -12.10
N VAL A 410 3.95 -11.87 -11.13
CA VAL A 410 3.15 -13.01 -10.66
C VAL A 410 2.55 -12.66 -9.30
N ILE A 411 1.23 -12.77 -9.20
CA ILE A 411 0.44 -12.57 -8.00
C ILE A 411 -0.08 -13.93 -7.57
N ALA A 412 0.28 -14.35 -6.36
CA ALA A 412 -0.23 -15.58 -5.77
C ALA A 412 -1.08 -15.25 -4.54
N GLU A 413 -2.29 -15.80 -4.50
CA GLU A 413 -3.16 -15.71 -3.33
C GLU A 413 -2.73 -16.71 -2.25
N GLY A 414 -2.97 -16.38 -0.99
CA GLY A 414 -2.80 -17.26 0.15
C GLY A 414 -1.35 -17.47 0.59
N SER A 415 -1.07 -18.65 1.16
CA SER A 415 0.26 -18.97 1.67
C SER A 415 1.18 -19.52 0.58
N PRO A 416 2.40 -19.01 0.43
CA PRO A 416 3.37 -19.55 -0.53
C PRO A 416 3.84 -20.97 -0.19
N LEU A 417 3.57 -21.45 1.02
CA LEU A 417 3.93 -22.78 1.51
C LEU A 417 2.74 -23.76 1.58
N PHE A 418 1.56 -23.38 1.10
CA PHE A 418 0.40 -24.25 1.03
C PHE A 418 0.18 -24.76 -0.40
N PRO A 419 -0.08 -26.06 -0.60
CA PRO A 419 -0.19 -27.14 0.40
C PRO A 419 1.16 -27.64 0.90
N HIS A 420 2.25 -27.27 0.28
CA HIS A 420 3.63 -27.62 0.62
C HIS A 420 4.62 -26.59 0.05
N ALA A 421 5.88 -26.64 0.46
CA ALA A 421 6.90 -25.67 0.02
C ALA A 421 7.20 -25.74 -1.50
N GLY A 422 6.91 -26.85 -2.15
CA GLY A 422 6.99 -26.95 -3.61
C GLY A 422 6.07 -25.99 -4.37
N ARG A 423 5.07 -25.35 -3.74
CA ARG A 423 4.22 -24.40 -4.41
C ARG A 423 4.98 -23.21 -4.97
N PHE A 424 5.80 -22.53 -4.16
CA PHE A 424 6.53 -21.36 -4.66
C PHE A 424 7.54 -21.73 -5.76
N SER A 425 8.21 -22.87 -5.64
CA SER A 425 9.14 -23.35 -6.69
C SER A 425 8.40 -23.77 -7.96
N SER A 426 7.19 -24.36 -7.84
CA SER A 426 6.35 -24.65 -9.00
C SER A 426 5.87 -23.40 -9.73
N ILE A 427 5.63 -22.30 -9.02
CA ILE A 427 5.33 -20.98 -9.62
C ILE A 427 6.54 -20.50 -10.43
N ILE A 428 7.74 -20.63 -9.87
CA ILE A 428 9.00 -20.25 -10.56
C ILE A 428 9.17 -21.05 -11.85
N GLU A 429 9.06 -22.38 -11.79
CA GLU A 429 9.16 -23.27 -12.97
C GLU A 429 8.08 -22.92 -14.01
N ARG A 430 6.82 -22.86 -13.59
CA ARG A 430 5.65 -22.73 -14.48
C ARG A 430 5.65 -21.43 -15.26
N TYR A 431 6.02 -20.34 -14.60
CA TYR A 431 5.98 -19.01 -15.20
C TYR A 431 7.34 -18.47 -15.61
N ASN A 432 8.36 -19.33 -15.60
CA ASN A 432 9.74 -18.97 -15.97
C ASN A 432 10.20 -17.71 -15.23
N VAL A 433 10.00 -17.67 -13.90
CA VAL A 433 10.34 -16.53 -13.06
C VAL A 433 11.85 -16.30 -13.06
N THR A 434 12.27 -15.08 -13.36
CA THR A 434 13.70 -14.73 -13.44
C THR A 434 14.18 -13.95 -12.22
N LEU A 435 13.26 -13.27 -11.53
CA LEU A 435 13.51 -12.49 -10.32
C LEU A 435 12.54 -12.91 -9.21
N PHE A 436 13.06 -13.14 -8.01
CA PHE A 436 12.28 -13.57 -6.87
C PHE A 436 12.51 -12.67 -5.65
N LYS A 437 11.42 -12.24 -4.98
CA LYS A 437 11.50 -11.41 -3.77
C LYS A 437 10.60 -11.96 -2.67
N ALA A 438 11.18 -12.18 -1.49
CA ALA A 438 10.42 -12.62 -0.31
C ALA A 438 10.92 -11.92 0.96
N GLY A 439 10.12 -11.99 2.03
CA GLY A 439 10.57 -11.58 3.36
C GLY A 439 11.54 -12.61 3.97
N SER A 440 12.38 -12.18 4.89
CA SER A 440 13.28 -13.05 5.66
C SER A 440 12.53 -14.13 6.44
N THR A 441 11.31 -13.86 6.88
CA THR A 441 10.42 -14.83 7.56
C THR A 441 10.11 -16.02 6.67
N PHE A 442 9.87 -15.83 5.37
CA PHE A 442 9.67 -16.91 4.41
C PHE A 442 10.92 -17.81 4.33
N LEU A 443 12.12 -17.23 4.18
CA LEU A 443 13.36 -18.00 4.11
C LEU A 443 13.61 -18.82 5.38
N LYS A 444 13.36 -18.22 6.54
CA LYS A 444 13.48 -18.92 7.84
C LYS A 444 12.50 -20.09 7.93
N ALA A 445 11.26 -19.92 7.50
CA ALA A 445 10.25 -20.96 7.50
C ALA A 445 10.66 -22.15 6.61
N VAL A 446 11.10 -21.87 5.38
CA VAL A 446 11.57 -22.90 4.44
C VAL A 446 12.82 -23.61 4.96
N MET A 447 13.78 -22.88 5.53
CA MET A 447 15.02 -23.45 6.07
C MET A 447 14.80 -24.37 7.27
N THR A 448 13.82 -24.05 8.12
CA THR A 448 13.58 -24.78 9.37
C THR A 448 12.76 -26.06 9.18
N ASP A 449 12.05 -26.21 8.07
CA ASP A 449 11.31 -27.41 7.74
C ASP A 449 12.14 -28.36 6.84
N PRO A 450 12.54 -29.55 7.36
CA PRO A 450 13.35 -30.51 6.59
C PRO A 450 12.65 -31.07 5.35
N ALA A 451 11.32 -30.99 5.26
CA ALA A 451 10.57 -31.42 4.08
C ALA A 451 10.69 -30.41 2.95
N SER A 452 10.75 -29.13 3.28
CA SER A 452 10.76 -28.02 2.31
C SER A 452 11.85 -28.13 1.26
N ALA A 453 13.08 -28.49 1.65
CA ALA A 453 14.18 -28.62 0.70
C ALA A 453 13.93 -29.72 -0.35
N ARG A 454 13.28 -30.82 0.04
CA ARG A 454 12.91 -31.91 -0.88
C ARG A 454 11.78 -31.50 -1.82
N GLU A 455 10.72 -30.89 -1.25
CA GLU A 455 9.56 -30.44 -2.01
C GLU A 455 9.92 -29.37 -3.04
N MET A 456 10.85 -28.47 -2.68
CA MET A 456 11.36 -27.46 -3.62
C MET A 456 12.15 -28.09 -4.77
N ALA A 457 12.94 -29.14 -4.49
CA ALA A 457 13.81 -29.80 -5.46
C ALA A 457 13.04 -30.57 -6.56
N ASP A 458 11.72 -30.77 -6.39
CA ASP A 458 10.86 -31.39 -7.39
C ASP A 458 10.57 -30.46 -8.58
N PHE A 459 10.97 -29.18 -8.51
CA PHE A 459 10.70 -28.16 -9.51
C PHE A 459 11.99 -27.46 -9.98
N ASP A 460 12.02 -27.12 -11.27
CA ASP A 460 13.16 -26.42 -11.87
C ASP A 460 13.12 -24.91 -11.61
N MET A 461 14.01 -24.43 -10.77
CA MET A 461 14.20 -23.00 -10.51
C MET A 461 15.38 -22.38 -11.29
N SER A 462 15.92 -23.05 -12.29
CA SER A 462 17.10 -22.59 -13.03
C SER A 462 16.90 -21.30 -13.82
N SER A 463 15.64 -20.90 -14.05
CA SER A 463 15.28 -19.60 -14.64
C SER A 463 15.63 -18.41 -13.74
N LEU A 464 15.76 -18.63 -12.41
CA LEU A 464 16.09 -17.55 -11.46
C LEU A 464 17.53 -17.07 -11.67
N ARG A 465 17.65 -15.79 -11.99
CA ARG A 465 18.96 -15.12 -12.05
C ARG A 465 19.26 -14.30 -10.80
N ALA A 466 18.25 -13.81 -10.08
CA ALA A 466 18.44 -13.13 -8.80
C ALA A 466 17.25 -13.36 -7.86
N GLY A 467 17.58 -13.53 -6.58
CA GLY A 467 16.63 -13.52 -5.47
C GLY A 467 17.01 -12.47 -4.44
N THR A 468 16.04 -12.02 -3.65
CA THR A 468 16.28 -11.05 -2.58
C THR A 468 15.40 -11.26 -1.37
N PHE A 469 15.96 -11.02 -0.19
CA PHE A 469 15.21 -10.93 1.05
C PHE A 469 15.21 -9.50 1.61
N CYS A 470 14.24 -9.22 2.46
CA CYS A 470 14.10 -7.93 3.15
C CYS A 470 13.30 -8.09 4.45
N ALA A 471 13.01 -6.99 5.09
CA ALA A 471 12.19 -6.77 6.27
C ALA A 471 12.89 -7.02 7.61
N GLU A 472 13.43 -8.20 7.85
CA GLU A 472 14.11 -8.51 9.11
C GLU A 472 15.57 -8.91 8.88
N PRO A 473 16.47 -8.65 9.82
CA PRO A 473 17.84 -9.15 9.74
C PRO A 473 17.87 -10.69 9.66
N VAL A 474 18.75 -11.21 8.83
CA VAL A 474 19.02 -12.65 8.74
C VAL A 474 20.46 -12.97 9.13
N SER A 475 20.69 -14.18 9.62
CA SER A 475 22.05 -14.69 9.80
C SER A 475 22.67 -15.07 8.45
N PRO A 476 24.01 -15.08 8.34
CA PRO A 476 24.70 -15.60 7.16
C PRO A 476 24.22 -16.99 6.73
N ALA A 477 23.85 -17.86 7.66
CA ALA A 477 23.36 -19.20 7.36
C ALA A 477 22.03 -19.20 6.58
N VAL A 478 21.12 -18.27 6.85
CA VAL A 478 19.86 -18.14 6.12
C VAL A 478 20.12 -17.68 4.68
N GLN A 479 21.01 -16.71 4.48
CA GLN A 479 21.39 -16.28 3.13
C GLN A 479 22.11 -17.40 2.37
N GLN A 480 23.02 -18.14 3.02
CA GLN A 480 23.70 -19.27 2.41
C GLN A 480 22.71 -20.35 1.98
N PHE A 481 21.72 -20.68 2.83
CA PHE A 481 20.66 -21.62 2.47
C PHE A 481 19.92 -21.18 1.20
N ALA A 482 19.56 -19.90 1.09
CA ALA A 482 18.88 -19.37 -0.08
C ALA A 482 19.78 -19.43 -1.34
N MET A 483 21.09 -19.14 -1.19
CA MET A 483 22.07 -19.22 -2.28
C MET A 483 22.29 -20.67 -2.77
N ASP A 484 22.24 -21.64 -1.88
CA ASP A 484 22.46 -23.05 -2.19
C ASP A 484 21.21 -23.73 -2.78
N ASN A 485 20.00 -23.32 -2.33
CA ASN A 485 18.77 -24.07 -2.63
C ASN A 485 17.78 -23.32 -3.53
N ILE A 486 17.88 -21.98 -3.66
CA ILE A 486 16.91 -21.19 -4.44
C ILE A 486 17.61 -20.52 -5.64
N CYS A 487 18.58 -19.64 -5.39
CA CYS A 487 19.26 -18.91 -6.44
C CYS A 487 20.66 -18.47 -5.98
N LYS A 488 21.69 -18.75 -6.79
CA LYS A 488 23.09 -18.41 -6.46
C LYS A 488 23.30 -16.92 -6.15
N HIS A 489 22.56 -16.03 -6.83
CA HIS A 489 22.63 -14.60 -6.59
C HIS A 489 21.45 -14.17 -5.69
N TYR A 490 21.54 -14.49 -4.40
CA TYR A 490 20.52 -14.14 -3.41
C TYR A 490 21.02 -13.02 -2.50
N ILE A 491 20.44 -11.83 -2.66
CA ILE A 491 20.94 -10.59 -2.06
C ILE A 491 20.08 -10.12 -0.89
N ASN A 492 20.69 -9.35 0.02
CA ASN A 492 19.96 -8.59 1.03
C ASN A 492 19.54 -7.24 0.45
N SER A 493 18.33 -6.81 0.74
CA SER A 493 17.78 -5.50 0.38
C SER A 493 17.25 -4.83 1.63
N TYR A 494 17.91 -3.77 2.10
CA TYR A 494 17.48 -2.99 3.25
C TYR A 494 16.65 -1.78 2.80
N TRP A 495 15.50 -1.61 3.39
CA TRP A 495 14.58 -0.52 3.18
C TRP A 495 13.40 -0.61 4.16
N ALA A 496 12.59 0.45 4.24
CA ALA A 496 11.39 0.55 5.08
C ALA A 496 10.23 1.15 4.28
N THR A 497 9.07 1.25 4.89
CA THR A 497 7.89 1.88 4.29
C THR A 497 8.16 3.31 3.89
N GLU A 498 8.80 4.05 4.77
CA GLU A 498 9.18 5.46 4.58
C GLU A 498 10.20 5.64 3.48
N HIS A 499 11.08 4.67 3.28
CA HIS A 499 12.04 4.67 2.17
C HIS A 499 11.38 4.51 0.80
N GLY A 500 10.20 3.89 0.73
CA GLY A 500 9.45 3.66 -0.51
C GLY A 500 10.05 2.64 -1.47
N GLY A 501 11.31 2.29 -1.32
CA GLY A 501 12.04 1.31 -2.12
C GLY A 501 13.40 0.99 -1.53
N ILE A 502 14.16 0.11 -2.18
CA ILE A 502 15.48 -0.35 -1.72
C ILE A 502 16.45 0.82 -1.64
N VAL A 503 17.11 0.99 -0.51
CA VAL A 503 18.13 2.01 -0.27
C VAL A 503 19.53 1.41 -0.12
N PHE A 504 19.62 0.18 0.38
CA PHE A 504 20.89 -0.55 0.49
C PHE A 504 20.72 -1.94 -0.09
N SER A 505 21.69 -2.39 -0.86
CA SER A 505 21.70 -3.74 -1.43
C SER A 505 23.11 -4.15 -1.89
N CYS A 506 23.21 -5.31 -2.51
CA CYS A 506 24.34 -5.78 -3.32
C CYS A 506 23.90 -5.78 -4.79
N PRO A 507 24.08 -4.70 -5.56
CA PRO A 507 23.62 -4.64 -6.93
C PRO A 507 24.18 -5.75 -7.81
N TRP A 508 23.36 -6.22 -8.76
CA TRP A 508 23.79 -7.19 -9.78
C TRP A 508 25.01 -6.68 -10.53
N GLY A 509 26.02 -7.55 -10.69
CA GLY A 509 27.27 -7.15 -11.35
C GLY A 509 28.11 -6.15 -10.55
N GLY A 510 27.82 -5.99 -9.27
CA GLY A 510 28.60 -5.12 -8.38
C GLY A 510 30.08 -5.52 -8.31
N TYR A 511 30.93 -4.56 -8.02
CA TYR A 511 32.40 -4.72 -7.96
C TYR A 511 32.89 -5.59 -6.81
N LYS A 512 32.02 -5.96 -5.86
CA LYS A 512 32.35 -6.87 -4.77
C LYS A 512 31.67 -8.22 -5.00
N PRO A 513 32.39 -9.34 -4.82
CA PRO A 513 31.76 -10.65 -4.84
C PRO A 513 30.65 -10.75 -3.81
N LEU A 514 29.51 -11.35 -4.19
CA LEU A 514 28.45 -11.67 -3.25
C LEU A 514 28.93 -12.76 -2.29
N ALA A 515 28.80 -12.49 -0.99
CA ALA A 515 29.06 -13.46 0.07
C ALA A 515 27.80 -13.62 0.94
N ALA A 516 27.65 -14.79 1.56
CA ALA A 516 26.56 -15.05 2.50
C ALA A 516 26.87 -14.44 3.87
N ASP A 517 27.05 -13.13 3.90
CA ASP A 517 27.38 -12.36 5.12
C ASP A 517 26.27 -11.37 5.52
N ALA A 518 25.15 -11.39 4.79
CA ALA A 518 23.98 -10.52 4.94
C ALA A 518 24.29 -9.01 4.84
N LYS A 519 25.47 -8.64 4.35
CA LYS A 519 25.87 -7.23 4.22
C LYS A 519 25.16 -6.57 3.03
N THR A 520 25.00 -5.25 3.16
CA THR A 520 24.49 -4.36 2.12
C THR A 520 25.32 -3.09 2.07
N TRP A 521 25.26 -2.42 0.93
CA TRP A 521 25.88 -1.11 0.73
C TRP A 521 24.83 -0.09 0.29
N PRO A 522 25.00 1.18 0.59
CA PRO A 522 24.12 2.21 0.06
C PRO A 522 24.12 2.16 -1.47
N LEU A 523 22.94 2.36 -2.06
CA LEU A 523 22.86 2.54 -3.51
C LEU A 523 23.58 3.84 -3.92
N PRO A 524 24.08 3.97 -5.16
CA PRO A 524 24.97 5.08 -5.55
C PRO A 524 24.43 6.48 -5.32
N TRP A 525 23.12 6.63 -5.22
CA TRP A 525 22.43 7.91 -4.96
C TRP A 525 21.94 8.07 -3.52
N VAL A 526 22.20 7.11 -2.64
CA VAL A 526 21.83 7.18 -1.22
C VAL A 526 23.06 7.55 -0.42
N GLN A 527 23.07 8.75 0.12
CA GLN A 527 24.13 9.19 1.03
C GLN A 527 23.76 8.81 2.45
N ALA A 528 24.59 8.00 3.06
CA ALA A 528 24.33 7.48 4.39
C ALA A 528 25.64 7.28 5.16
N GLU A 529 25.52 7.36 6.47
CA GLU A 529 26.59 7.07 7.41
C GLU A 529 26.08 6.32 8.64
N VAL A 530 26.97 5.74 9.41
CA VAL A 530 26.64 5.17 10.72
C VAL A 530 27.20 6.12 11.78
N ARG A 531 26.33 6.61 12.66
CA ARG A 531 26.68 7.56 13.73
C ARG A 531 26.64 6.90 15.09
N VAL A 532 27.58 7.29 15.94
CA VAL A 532 27.62 6.94 17.36
C VAL A 532 27.27 8.18 18.16
N ALA A 533 26.20 8.10 18.94
CA ALA A 533 25.82 9.16 19.87
C ALA A 533 26.84 9.24 21.02
N GLU A 534 27.40 10.41 21.27
CA GLU A 534 28.31 10.69 22.38
C GLU A 534 27.58 11.39 23.54
N THR A 535 26.63 12.26 23.22
CA THR A 535 25.79 12.94 24.21
C THR A 535 24.34 12.96 23.71
N THR A 536 23.42 12.59 24.58
CA THR A 536 21.99 12.58 24.31
C THR A 536 21.27 13.39 25.40
N ALA A 537 20.41 14.31 25.01
CA ALA A 537 19.55 15.08 25.90
C ALA A 537 18.41 14.23 26.48
N ASP A 538 17.70 14.74 27.48
CA ASP A 538 16.62 14.02 28.19
C ASP A 538 15.43 13.70 27.27
N ASP A 539 15.20 14.46 26.23
CA ASP A 539 14.15 14.23 25.21
C ASP A 539 14.56 13.22 24.13
N GLY A 540 15.78 12.68 24.22
CA GLY A 540 16.32 11.72 23.27
C GLY A 540 17.12 12.34 22.11
N THR A 541 17.18 13.66 21.97
CA THR A 541 17.95 14.34 20.93
C THR A 541 19.46 14.16 21.14
N VAL A 542 20.19 13.74 20.10
CA VAL A 542 21.64 13.58 20.15
C VAL A 542 22.29 14.94 19.88
N THR A 543 23.01 15.47 20.88
CA THR A 543 23.64 16.79 20.83
C THR A 543 25.14 16.74 20.49
N ALA A 544 25.77 15.56 20.60
CA ALA A 544 27.12 15.33 20.12
C ALA A 544 27.24 13.90 19.57
N TRP A 545 27.90 13.77 18.42
CA TRP A 545 28.07 12.48 17.73
C TRP A 545 29.36 12.45 16.91
N ARG A 546 29.73 11.27 16.49
CA ARG A 546 30.79 11.02 15.51
C ARG A 546 30.40 9.90 14.55
N THR A 547 31.05 9.82 13.41
CA THR A 547 30.95 8.66 12.52
C THR A 547 31.54 7.43 13.20
N ALA A 548 30.86 6.28 13.09
CA ALA A 548 31.30 5.02 13.62
C ALA A 548 32.59 4.52 12.95
N GLU A 549 33.49 3.93 13.71
CA GLU A 549 34.65 3.25 13.16
C GLU A 549 34.27 1.89 12.54
N SER A 550 35.15 1.34 11.70
CA SER A 550 34.91 0.04 11.08
C SER A 550 34.75 -1.07 12.12
N GLY A 551 33.59 -1.74 12.12
CA GLY A 551 33.22 -2.78 13.07
C GLY A 551 32.49 -2.27 14.32
N GLU A 552 32.34 -0.97 14.47
CA GLU A 552 31.57 -0.36 15.56
C GLU A 552 30.08 -0.33 15.24
N LYS A 553 29.24 -0.46 16.26
CA LYS A 553 27.78 -0.33 16.17
C LYS A 553 27.37 1.13 16.31
N GLY A 554 26.42 1.56 15.50
CA GLY A 554 25.82 2.89 15.57
C GLY A 554 24.46 2.93 14.89
N GLU A 555 23.87 4.10 14.83
CA GLU A 555 22.60 4.35 14.15
C GLU A 555 22.87 4.68 12.67
N LEU A 556 22.10 4.04 11.78
CA LEU A 556 22.16 4.33 10.35
C LEU A 556 21.41 5.62 10.07
N VAL A 557 22.09 6.56 9.42
CA VAL A 557 21.57 7.89 9.11
C VAL A 557 21.67 8.14 7.62
N ILE A 558 20.58 8.60 7.01
CA ILE A 558 20.57 9.06 5.62
C ILE A 558 20.66 10.58 5.63
N THR A 559 21.75 11.09 5.04
CA THR A 559 22.14 12.50 5.17
C THR A 559 21.65 13.39 4.04
N GLN A 560 21.10 12.81 2.96
CA GLN A 560 20.51 13.56 1.85
C GLN A 560 19.23 12.93 1.36
N PRO A 561 18.26 13.73 0.88
CA PRO A 561 17.03 13.20 0.31
C PRO A 561 17.29 12.49 -1.02
N TYR A 562 16.43 11.53 -1.34
CA TYR A 562 16.38 10.85 -2.63
C TYR A 562 14.91 10.78 -3.10
N PRO A 563 14.63 10.60 -4.41
CA PRO A 563 13.30 10.83 -4.96
C PRO A 563 12.16 10.01 -4.35
N TYR A 564 12.44 8.79 -3.90
CA TYR A 564 11.42 7.87 -3.38
C TYR A 564 11.33 7.80 -1.85
N LEU A 565 12.03 8.67 -1.12
CA LEU A 565 11.76 8.92 0.30
C LEU A 565 10.32 9.44 0.44
N ALA A 566 9.62 8.97 1.46
CA ALA A 566 8.28 9.46 1.77
C ALA A 566 8.21 10.98 1.80
N ARG A 567 7.12 11.52 1.24
CA ARG A 567 6.95 12.97 1.14
C ARG A 567 6.66 13.61 2.49
N THR A 568 5.75 12.99 3.26
CA THR A 568 5.23 13.47 4.53
C THR A 568 4.39 12.39 5.19
N LEU A 569 3.81 12.66 6.34
CA LEU A 569 2.66 11.92 6.85
C LEU A 569 1.36 12.55 6.39
N TRP A 570 0.33 11.72 6.24
CA TRP A 570 -1.01 12.16 5.86
C TRP A 570 -1.61 13.07 6.95
N GLY A 571 -2.27 14.11 6.51
CA GLY A 571 -2.95 15.10 7.33
C GLY A 571 -3.36 16.30 6.49
N ASP A 572 -4.13 17.21 7.05
CA ASP A 572 -4.58 18.44 6.41
C ASP A 572 -5.23 18.20 5.03
N ALA A 573 -6.11 17.19 4.96
CA ALA A 573 -6.72 16.74 3.72
C ALA A 573 -7.61 17.81 3.05
N GLU A 574 -8.10 18.79 3.81
CA GLU A 574 -8.94 19.88 3.33
C GLU A 574 -8.16 20.84 2.43
N ASN A 575 -6.87 21.00 2.70
CA ASN A 575 -5.97 21.89 1.95
C ASN A 575 -5.12 21.15 0.89
N LEU A 576 -5.45 19.91 0.55
CA LEU A 576 -4.66 19.04 -0.34
C LEU A 576 -4.26 19.72 -1.67
N PHE A 577 -5.09 20.62 -2.20
CA PHE A 577 -4.86 21.30 -3.47
C PHE A 577 -4.15 22.65 -3.33
N GLU A 578 -3.88 23.09 -2.10
CA GLU A 578 -3.15 24.32 -1.85
C GLU A 578 -1.64 24.11 -2.02
N ASP A 579 -0.95 25.09 -2.59
CA ASP A 579 0.52 25.05 -2.73
C ASP A 579 1.24 24.92 -1.37
N SER A 580 0.57 25.36 -0.30
CA SER A 580 1.03 25.29 1.09
C SER A 580 0.85 23.91 1.73
N TRP A 581 0.14 22.98 1.10
CA TRP A 581 -0.10 21.66 1.69
C TRP A 581 1.22 20.91 1.98
N ARG A 582 1.34 20.42 3.19
CA ARG A 582 2.51 19.67 3.68
C ARG A 582 2.12 18.39 4.42
N GLY A 583 0.84 18.02 4.44
CA GLY A 583 0.33 16.95 5.30
C GLY A 583 0.63 17.22 6.78
N ASP A 584 0.91 16.18 7.55
CA ASP A 584 1.39 16.32 8.94
C ASP A 584 2.93 16.36 8.97
N ILE A 585 3.49 17.47 8.44
CA ILE A 585 4.94 17.67 8.35
C ILE A 585 5.60 17.80 9.73
N ASN A 586 4.89 18.32 10.72
CA ASN A 586 5.42 18.47 12.07
C ASN A 586 5.70 17.10 12.68
N ARG A 587 4.73 16.19 12.63
CA ARG A 587 4.89 14.82 13.10
C ARG A 587 5.91 14.05 12.27
N PHE A 588 5.96 14.27 10.95
CA PHE A 588 6.97 13.68 10.07
C PHE A 588 8.38 14.09 10.48
N SER A 589 8.58 15.39 10.70
CA SER A 589 9.86 15.94 11.17
C SER A 589 10.24 15.41 12.54
N GLU A 590 9.30 15.44 13.49
CA GLU A 590 9.52 14.96 14.85
C GLU A 590 9.94 13.48 14.90
N VAL A 591 9.30 12.63 14.10
CA VAL A 591 9.53 11.18 14.15
C VAL A 591 10.80 10.78 13.41
N TYR A 592 11.13 11.43 12.29
CA TYR A 592 12.17 10.93 11.38
C TYR A 592 13.37 11.85 11.19
N PHE A 593 13.30 13.13 11.64
CA PHE A 593 14.35 14.12 11.38
C PHE A 593 14.81 14.88 12.61
N ASN A 594 14.30 14.55 13.78
CA ASN A 594 14.59 15.29 15.03
C ASN A 594 15.58 14.55 15.96
N ARG A 595 16.26 13.51 15.45
CA ARG A 595 17.18 12.69 16.25
C ARG A 595 18.52 13.40 16.52
N TRP A 596 19.01 14.19 15.56
CA TRP A 596 20.35 14.76 15.57
C TRP A 596 20.26 16.30 15.57
N ASP A 597 20.75 16.93 16.64
CA ASP A 597 20.62 18.39 16.85
C ASP A 597 21.27 19.17 15.70
N GLY A 598 20.51 20.12 15.15
CA GLY A 598 20.96 20.97 14.03
C GLY A 598 21.06 20.28 12.66
N GLU A 599 20.69 19.00 12.54
CA GLU A 599 20.81 18.22 11.31
C GLU A 599 19.46 17.76 10.78
N LEU A 600 19.22 17.96 9.49
CA LEU A 600 18.05 17.40 8.79
C LEU A 600 18.40 16.05 8.14
N THR A 601 18.51 15.03 8.96
CA THR A 601 18.87 13.68 8.51
C THR A 601 17.77 12.68 8.91
N TYR A 602 17.44 11.79 7.97
CA TYR A 602 16.48 10.69 8.23
C TYR A 602 17.15 9.61 9.07
N THR A 603 16.50 9.21 10.17
CA THR A 603 16.98 8.15 11.08
C THR A 603 15.90 7.14 11.38
#